data_5af5d595915b6ab1fbe7825deda455eb
#
_entry.id   5af5d595915b6ab1fbe7825deda455eb
#
_cell.length_a   1.000
_cell.length_b   1.000
_cell.length_c   1.000
_cell.angle_alpha   90.00
_cell.angle_beta   90.00
_cell.angle_gamma   90.00
#
_symmetry.space_group_name_H-M   'P 1'
#
loop_
_entity.id
_entity.type
_entity.pdbx_description
1 polymer ?
#
loop_
_entity_poly.entity_id
_entity_poly.type
_entity_poly.pdbx_seq_one_letter_code
_entity_poly.pdbx_strand_id
1 'polypeptide(L)'
;MLLGPFAAGVGLAWQLDLAVLWALIGMLLLFLARQPLIILVKALSGRRPRDDAQPALVWLTIYGGLALIPAALLIAADRWAIFWLILPALPALVWQLWLVTRRAERQMTVELAGSGALALAAPAAYLAATGRLDSVALSAWLLCWFQSAAAIVYVYLRLEQRRMSAMPTRSRQWAMGRRAVLYHTFNFVASLALSATRVLPSLVPLAFAAMLAEALRGVFRPAVGVKPQVLGLTQVAVTVGFVVLLVFAYRLS
;
A
#
# COMPACT_ATOMS: atom_id res chain seq x y z
N MET A 1 0.23 4.38 3.03
CA MET A 1 0.07 3.16 2.21
C MET A 1 -1.09 2.27 2.67
N LEU A 2 -1.42 2.18 3.95
CA LEU A 2 -2.58 1.39 4.42
C LEU A 2 -3.92 2.10 4.13
N LEU A 3 -4.01 3.40 4.45
CA LEU A 3 -5.27 4.16 4.39
C LEU A 3 -5.78 4.39 2.97
N GLY A 4 -4.91 4.52 1.97
CA GLY A 4 -5.32 4.68 0.58
C GLY A 4 -6.10 3.46 0.06
N PRO A 5 -5.52 2.24 0.11
CA PRO A 5 -6.24 1.02 -0.22
C PRO A 5 -7.52 0.81 0.60
N PHE A 6 -7.47 1.09 1.91
CA PHE A 6 -8.66 1.01 2.76
C PHE A 6 -9.78 1.93 2.26
N ALA A 7 -9.46 3.20 2.00
CA ALA A 7 -10.42 4.17 1.46
C ALA A 7 -10.96 3.75 0.08
N ALA A 8 -10.12 3.14 -0.77
CA ALA A 8 -10.58 2.58 -2.05
C ALA A 8 -11.62 1.47 -1.82
N GLY A 9 -11.36 0.53 -0.91
CA GLY A 9 -12.30 -0.55 -0.59
C GLY A 9 -13.65 -0.03 -0.08
N VAL A 10 -13.64 0.94 0.85
CA VAL A 10 -14.86 1.60 1.33
C VAL A 10 -15.59 2.33 0.21
N GLY A 11 -14.85 3.08 -0.62
CA GLY A 11 -15.43 3.83 -1.74
C GLY A 11 -16.06 2.92 -2.78
N LEU A 12 -15.47 1.76 -3.06
CA LEU A 12 -16.03 0.77 -3.98
C LEU A 12 -17.27 0.08 -3.42
N ALA A 13 -17.30 -0.18 -2.11
CA ALA A 13 -18.46 -0.76 -1.43
C ALA A 13 -19.65 0.22 -1.40
N TRP A 14 -19.37 1.53 -1.32
CA TRP A 14 -20.38 2.62 -1.19
C TRP A 14 -21.35 2.42 -0.02
N GLN A 15 -20.95 1.68 0.96
CA GLN A 15 -21.69 1.40 2.17
C GLN A 15 -20.79 1.64 3.38
N LEU A 16 -21.35 2.28 4.41
CA LEU A 16 -20.67 2.48 5.68
C LEU A 16 -21.43 1.65 6.71
N ASP A 17 -20.78 0.61 7.19
CA ASP A 17 -21.22 -0.23 8.29
C ASP A 17 -20.24 -0.08 9.46
N LEU A 18 -20.70 -0.34 10.67
CA LEU A 18 -19.85 -0.39 11.87
C LEU A 18 -18.72 -1.40 11.71
N ALA A 19 -18.91 -2.48 10.94
CA ALA A 19 -17.88 -3.43 10.61
C ALA A 19 -16.68 -2.80 9.87
N VAL A 20 -16.88 -1.75 9.07
CA VAL A 20 -15.81 -0.98 8.43
C VAL A 20 -14.95 -0.28 9.47
N LEU A 21 -15.57 0.30 10.50
CA LEU A 21 -14.82 0.94 11.60
C LEU A 21 -13.99 -0.09 12.38
N TRP A 22 -14.58 -1.26 12.69
CA TRP A 22 -13.84 -2.33 13.38
C TRP A 22 -12.71 -2.89 12.53
N ALA A 23 -12.92 -3.05 11.23
CA ALA A 23 -11.86 -3.45 10.30
C ALA A 23 -10.72 -2.42 10.26
N LEU A 24 -11.03 -1.12 10.23
CA LEU A 24 -10.03 -0.06 10.29
C LEU A 24 -9.22 -0.11 11.58
N ILE A 25 -9.89 -0.18 12.74
CA ILE A 25 -9.24 -0.24 14.05
C ILE A 25 -8.35 -1.48 14.13
N GLY A 26 -8.86 -2.65 13.77
CA GLY A 26 -8.09 -3.90 13.77
C GLY A 26 -6.85 -3.83 12.89
N MET A 27 -6.98 -3.30 11.67
CA MET A 27 -5.84 -3.14 10.77
C MET A 27 -4.82 -2.12 11.27
N LEU A 28 -5.26 -1.02 11.88
CA LEU A 28 -4.34 -0.04 12.50
C LEU A 28 -3.58 -0.67 13.67
N LEU A 29 -4.24 -1.43 14.52
CA LEU A 29 -3.61 -2.14 15.65
C LEU A 29 -2.57 -3.16 15.16
N LEU A 30 -2.90 -3.96 14.14
CA LEU A 30 -1.96 -4.90 13.51
C LEU A 30 -0.79 -4.18 12.83
N PHE A 31 -1.05 -3.04 12.19
CA PHE A 31 0.01 -2.22 11.60
C PHE A 31 0.96 -1.66 12.67
N LEU A 32 0.42 -1.20 13.80
CA LEU A 32 1.22 -0.72 14.94
C LEU A 32 1.99 -1.87 15.59
N ALA A 33 1.41 -3.06 15.72
CA ALA A 33 2.06 -4.26 16.25
C ALA A 33 3.28 -4.71 15.43
N ARG A 34 3.33 -4.34 14.14
CA ARG A 34 4.46 -4.67 13.26
C ARG A 34 5.78 -4.10 13.76
N GLN A 35 5.79 -2.88 14.32
CA GLN A 35 7.04 -2.24 14.77
C GLN A 35 7.64 -2.94 15.98
N PRO A 36 6.92 -3.20 17.09
CA PRO A 36 7.45 -3.99 18.21
C PRO A 36 7.84 -5.42 17.78
N LEU A 37 7.11 -6.05 16.85
CA LEU A 37 7.49 -7.36 16.30
C LEU A 37 8.87 -7.32 15.64
N ILE A 38 9.15 -6.30 14.81
CA ILE A 38 10.46 -6.12 14.17
C ILE A 38 11.56 -5.88 15.23
N ILE A 39 11.27 -5.09 16.26
CA ILE A 39 12.23 -4.83 17.35
C ILE A 39 12.52 -6.13 18.12
N LEU A 40 11.50 -6.91 18.44
CA LEU A 40 11.64 -8.19 19.11
C LEU A 40 12.50 -9.17 18.31
N VAL A 41 12.23 -9.32 17.01
CA VAL A 41 13.03 -10.18 16.11
C VAL A 41 14.49 -9.70 16.04
N LYS A 42 14.75 -8.39 16.03
CA LYS A 42 16.10 -7.82 16.04
C LYS A 42 16.82 -8.11 17.37
N ALA A 43 16.15 -8.00 18.50
CA ALA A 43 16.71 -8.29 19.81
C ALA A 43 17.04 -9.78 19.98
N LEU A 44 16.10 -10.65 19.56
CA LEU A 44 16.31 -12.11 19.61
C LEU A 44 17.40 -12.60 18.64
N SER A 45 17.59 -11.91 17.49
CA SER A 45 18.64 -12.24 16.52
C SER A 45 20.01 -11.57 16.83
N GLY A 46 20.18 -10.97 17.99
CA GLY A 46 21.43 -10.32 18.41
C GLY A 46 21.75 -9.02 17.65
N ARG A 47 20.75 -8.38 17.05
CA ARG A 47 20.91 -7.15 16.25
C ARG A 47 20.49 -5.88 16.96
N ARG A 48 19.95 -6.04 18.15
CA ARG A 48 19.65 -5.02 19.13
C ARG A 48 20.01 -5.53 20.53
N PRO A 49 20.20 -4.64 21.51
CA PRO A 49 20.31 -5.03 22.90
C PRO A 49 19.16 -5.96 23.30
N ARG A 50 19.45 -6.99 24.08
CA ARG A 50 18.42 -7.92 24.58
C ARG A 50 17.38 -7.22 25.46
N ASP A 51 17.78 -6.13 26.11
CA ASP A 51 16.91 -5.32 26.97
C ASP A 51 15.75 -4.69 26.19
N ASP A 52 15.90 -4.50 24.86
CA ASP A 52 14.82 -4.04 23.97
C ASP A 52 13.71 -5.09 23.75
N ALA A 53 13.98 -6.37 24.06
CA ALA A 53 13.02 -7.46 23.83
C ALA A 53 11.81 -7.36 24.74
N GLN A 54 12.01 -7.05 26.04
CA GLN A 54 10.92 -6.98 27.01
C GLN A 54 9.92 -5.85 26.70
N PRO A 55 10.34 -4.59 26.46
CA PRO A 55 9.41 -3.53 26.04
C PRO A 55 8.71 -3.85 24.72
N ALA A 56 9.42 -4.46 23.76
CA ALA A 56 8.83 -4.85 22.48
C ALA A 56 7.75 -5.91 22.66
N LEU A 57 7.96 -6.90 23.53
CA LEU A 57 6.97 -7.92 23.86
C LEU A 57 5.73 -7.32 24.54
N VAL A 58 5.91 -6.40 25.48
CA VAL A 58 4.80 -5.70 26.16
C VAL A 58 3.93 -4.97 25.14
N TRP A 59 4.53 -4.18 24.23
CA TRP A 59 3.78 -3.46 23.21
C TRP A 59 3.10 -4.40 22.20
N LEU A 60 3.76 -5.49 21.83
CA LEU A 60 3.17 -6.50 20.95
C LEU A 60 1.94 -7.16 21.60
N THR A 61 2.02 -7.48 22.92
CA THR A 61 0.89 -8.02 23.68
C THR A 61 -0.25 -7.02 23.81
N ILE A 62 0.05 -5.74 24.04
CA ILE A 62 -0.96 -4.68 24.10
C ILE A 62 -1.69 -4.55 22.77
N TYR A 63 -0.95 -4.33 21.67
CA TYR A 63 -1.60 -4.17 20.35
C TYR A 63 -2.30 -5.44 19.88
N GLY A 64 -1.70 -6.62 20.13
CA GLY A 64 -2.32 -7.91 19.80
C GLY A 64 -3.59 -8.16 20.62
N GLY A 65 -3.55 -7.90 21.92
CA GLY A 65 -4.71 -8.04 22.79
C GLY A 65 -5.83 -7.07 22.43
N LEU A 66 -5.50 -5.80 22.17
CA LEU A 66 -6.48 -4.81 21.74
C LEU A 66 -7.09 -5.18 20.36
N ALA A 67 -6.33 -5.83 19.47
CA ALA A 67 -6.83 -6.26 18.15
C ALA A 67 -7.86 -7.41 18.26
N LEU A 68 -7.92 -8.14 19.37
CA LEU A 68 -8.95 -9.15 19.61
C LEU A 68 -10.36 -8.55 19.72
N ILE A 69 -10.47 -7.31 20.20
CA ILE A 69 -11.78 -6.64 20.35
C ILE A 69 -12.44 -6.42 18.98
N PRO A 70 -11.83 -5.68 18.03
CA PRO A 70 -12.41 -5.55 16.69
C PRO A 70 -12.53 -6.89 15.97
N ALA A 71 -11.64 -7.86 16.22
CA ALA A 71 -11.77 -9.20 15.64
C ALA A 71 -13.05 -9.90 16.12
N ALA A 72 -13.34 -9.88 17.43
CA ALA A 72 -14.56 -10.46 17.97
C ALA A 72 -15.82 -9.75 17.44
N LEU A 73 -15.78 -8.42 17.31
CA LEU A 73 -16.90 -7.63 16.77
C LEU A 73 -17.13 -7.89 15.27
N LEU A 74 -16.08 -8.14 14.50
CA LEU A 74 -16.19 -8.55 13.10
C LEU A 74 -16.79 -9.96 12.97
N ILE A 75 -16.45 -10.88 13.86
CA ILE A 75 -17.06 -12.23 13.91
C ILE A 75 -18.54 -12.10 14.28
N ALA A 76 -18.87 -11.31 15.29
CA ALA A 76 -20.26 -11.07 15.70
C ALA A 76 -21.11 -10.40 14.62
N ALA A 77 -20.48 -9.60 13.75
CA ALA A 77 -21.12 -8.98 12.58
C ALA A 77 -21.19 -9.91 11.35
N ASP A 78 -20.85 -11.20 11.48
CA ASP A 78 -20.74 -12.18 10.37
C ASP A 78 -19.77 -11.73 9.27
N ARG A 79 -18.64 -11.14 9.65
CA ARG A 79 -17.55 -10.71 8.77
C ARG A 79 -16.30 -11.58 8.94
N TRP A 80 -16.43 -12.79 9.45
CA TRP A 80 -15.31 -13.69 9.74
C TRP A 80 -14.43 -13.99 8.51
N ALA A 81 -14.99 -13.94 7.29
CA ALA A 81 -14.24 -14.16 6.06
C ALA A 81 -13.08 -13.18 5.85
N ILE A 82 -13.06 -12.02 6.55
CA ILE A 82 -11.95 -11.05 6.51
C ILE A 82 -10.61 -11.67 6.98
N PHE A 83 -10.65 -12.66 7.87
CA PHE A 83 -9.47 -13.34 8.38
C PHE A 83 -8.76 -14.19 7.34
N TRP A 84 -9.45 -14.64 6.27
CA TRP A 84 -8.80 -15.32 5.16
C TRP A 84 -7.78 -14.43 4.43
N LEU A 85 -7.94 -13.11 4.50
CA LEU A 85 -6.98 -12.16 3.91
C LEU A 85 -5.63 -12.13 4.65
N ILE A 86 -5.55 -12.73 5.84
CA ILE A 86 -4.28 -12.90 6.55
C ILE A 86 -3.39 -13.89 5.81
N LEU A 87 -3.95 -14.93 5.19
CA LEU A 87 -3.18 -15.98 4.50
C LEU A 87 -2.25 -15.42 3.42
N PRO A 88 -2.69 -14.59 2.47
CA PRO A 88 -1.80 -14.00 1.48
C PRO A 88 -0.84 -12.94 2.06
N ALA A 89 -1.12 -12.38 3.25
CA ALA A 89 -0.22 -11.45 3.93
C ALA A 89 0.94 -12.15 4.66
N LEU A 90 0.73 -13.39 5.14
CA LEU A 90 1.73 -14.14 5.92
C LEU A 90 3.06 -14.34 5.19
N PRO A 91 3.11 -14.78 3.91
CA PRO A 91 4.38 -14.96 3.20
C PRO A 91 5.20 -13.66 3.14
N ALA A 92 4.56 -12.53 2.89
CA ALA A 92 5.23 -11.22 2.85
C ALA A 92 5.77 -10.83 4.23
N LEU A 93 5.01 -11.08 5.31
CA LEU A 93 5.43 -10.84 6.68
C LEU A 93 6.62 -11.74 7.06
N VAL A 94 6.52 -13.05 6.82
CA VAL A 94 7.59 -14.01 7.11
C VAL A 94 8.86 -13.66 6.35
N TRP A 95 8.75 -13.35 5.05
CA TRP A 95 9.89 -12.93 4.25
C TRP A 95 10.52 -11.64 4.77
N GLN A 96 9.69 -10.65 5.14
CA GLN A 96 10.19 -9.42 5.74
C GLN A 96 10.94 -9.68 7.06
N LEU A 97 10.38 -10.50 7.96
CA LEU A 97 11.02 -10.84 9.22
C LEU A 97 12.34 -11.60 9.00
N TRP A 98 12.37 -12.53 8.03
CA TRP A 98 13.60 -13.22 7.65
C TRP A 98 14.67 -12.24 7.13
N LEU A 99 14.30 -11.28 6.27
CA LEU A 99 15.23 -10.24 5.80
C LEU A 99 15.69 -9.31 6.91
N VAL A 100 14.83 -9.05 7.90
CA VAL A 100 15.23 -8.36 9.13
C VAL A 100 16.37 -9.11 9.81
N THR A 101 16.37 -10.43 9.86
CA THR A 101 17.51 -11.22 10.41
C THR A 101 18.76 -11.18 9.54
N ARG A 102 18.69 -10.84 8.26
CA ARG A 102 19.80 -10.82 7.28
C ARG A 102 20.38 -9.43 7.00
N ARG A 103 19.93 -8.36 7.65
CA ARG A 103 20.28 -6.95 7.39
C ARG A 103 19.92 -6.45 5.98
N ALA A 104 19.00 -7.11 5.31
CA ALA A 104 18.56 -6.82 3.94
C ALA A 104 17.17 -6.20 3.87
N GLU A 105 16.66 -5.66 4.97
CA GLU A 105 15.29 -5.16 5.12
C GLU A 105 14.97 -3.91 4.29
N ARG A 106 16.00 -3.14 3.89
CA ARG A 106 15.85 -1.91 3.10
C ARG A 106 16.12 -2.15 1.61
N GLN A 107 15.40 -3.09 1.03
CA GLN A 107 15.46 -3.34 -0.40
C GLN A 107 14.12 -2.97 -1.03
N MET A 108 14.17 -2.36 -2.23
CA MET A 108 12.97 -1.98 -2.98
C MET A 108 12.03 -3.19 -3.18
N THR A 109 12.58 -4.38 -3.44
CA THR A 109 11.80 -5.62 -3.60
C THR A 109 10.97 -5.98 -2.37
N VAL A 110 11.52 -5.74 -1.17
CA VAL A 110 10.81 -5.96 0.10
C VAL A 110 9.66 -4.99 0.28
N GLU A 111 9.90 -3.71 -0.07
CA GLU A 111 8.86 -2.69 0.00
C GLU A 111 7.75 -2.94 -1.03
N LEU A 112 8.10 -3.40 -2.23
CA LEU A 112 7.12 -3.78 -3.26
C LEU A 112 6.24 -4.95 -2.80
N ALA A 113 6.83 -6.02 -2.25
CA ALA A 113 6.06 -7.14 -1.73
C ALA A 113 5.23 -6.74 -0.49
N GLY A 114 5.82 -5.97 0.43
CA GLY A 114 5.13 -5.44 1.60
C GLY A 114 3.94 -4.53 1.22
N SER A 115 4.05 -3.77 0.13
CA SER A 115 2.94 -2.95 -0.37
C SER A 115 1.77 -3.80 -0.86
N GLY A 116 2.02 -4.99 -1.39
CA GLY A 116 0.98 -5.96 -1.76
C GLY A 116 0.19 -6.47 -0.56
N ALA A 117 0.89 -6.75 0.55
CA ALA A 117 0.23 -7.11 1.80
C ALA A 117 -0.59 -5.93 2.39
N LEU A 118 -0.06 -4.70 2.33
CA LEU A 118 -0.80 -3.51 2.77
C LEU A 118 -2.00 -3.20 1.86
N ALA A 119 -1.92 -3.52 0.58
CA ALA A 119 -3.03 -3.35 -0.37
C ALA A 119 -4.22 -4.26 -0.06
N LEU A 120 -4.03 -5.36 0.72
CA LEU A 120 -5.13 -6.19 1.22
C LEU A 120 -6.12 -5.42 2.10
N ALA A 121 -5.75 -4.20 2.53
CA ALA A 121 -6.68 -3.30 3.18
C ALA A 121 -7.89 -2.93 2.30
N ALA A 122 -7.75 -2.94 0.96
CA ALA A 122 -8.86 -2.67 0.05
C ALA A 122 -9.93 -3.78 0.07
N PRO A 123 -9.61 -5.05 -0.20
CA PRO A 123 -10.61 -6.13 -0.08
C PRO A 123 -11.11 -6.30 1.36
N ALA A 124 -10.29 -6.03 2.38
CA ALA A 124 -10.74 -6.10 3.77
C ALA A 124 -11.82 -5.06 4.08
N ALA A 125 -11.63 -3.81 3.65
CA ALA A 125 -12.60 -2.76 3.82
C ALA A 125 -13.88 -3.01 3.01
N TYR A 126 -13.74 -3.47 1.76
CA TYR A 126 -14.87 -3.85 0.91
C TYR A 126 -15.69 -4.98 1.52
N LEU A 127 -15.03 -6.06 1.98
CA LEU A 127 -15.68 -7.19 2.65
C LEU A 127 -16.35 -6.77 3.96
N ALA A 128 -15.69 -5.93 4.76
CA ALA A 128 -16.29 -5.41 5.98
C ALA A 128 -17.61 -4.67 5.71
N ALA A 129 -17.66 -3.87 4.63
CA ALA A 129 -18.84 -3.13 4.25
C ALA A 129 -19.94 -4.00 3.63
N THR A 130 -19.58 -4.92 2.72
CA THR A 130 -20.55 -5.65 1.89
C THR A 130 -20.84 -7.08 2.39
N GLY A 131 -19.98 -7.64 3.22
CA GLY A 131 -20.00 -9.06 3.62
C GLY A 131 -19.56 -10.03 2.51
N ARG A 132 -19.04 -9.54 1.38
CA ARG A 132 -18.71 -10.35 0.20
C ARG A 132 -17.24 -10.21 -0.20
N LEU A 133 -16.65 -11.32 -0.62
CA LEU A 133 -15.33 -11.36 -1.24
C LEU A 133 -15.52 -11.79 -2.70
N ASP A 134 -15.76 -10.83 -3.56
CA ASP A 134 -16.06 -11.02 -4.99
C ASP A 134 -14.94 -10.49 -5.90
N SER A 135 -15.18 -10.46 -7.20
CA SER A 135 -14.23 -9.97 -8.20
C SER A 135 -13.87 -8.48 -8.01
N VAL A 136 -14.78 -7.67 -7.45
CA VAL A 136 -14.53 -6.25 -7.14
C VAL A 136 -13.50 -6.14 -6.02
N ALA A 137 -13.64 -6.94 -4.96
CA ALA A 137 -12.67 -6.96 -3.86
C ALA A 137 -11.27 -7.38 -4.34
N LEU A 138 -11.19 -8.42 -5.18
CA LEU A 138 -9.91 -8.91 -5.72
C LEU A 138 -9.27 -7.90 -6.68
N SER A 139 -10.06 -7.30 -7.55
CA SER A 139 -9.56 -6.24 -8.44
C SER A 139 -9.11 -5.01 -7.68
N ALA A 140 -9.82 -4.60 -6.62
CA ALA A 140 -9.41 -3.52 -5.74
C ALA A 140 -8.04 -3.78 -5.12
N TRP A 141 -7.78 -5.01 -4.64
CA TRP A 141 -6.47 -5.40 -4.14
C TRP A 141 -5.38 -5.23 -5.21
N LEU A 142 -5.58 -5.82 -6.39
CA LEU A 142 -4.61 -5.78 -7.48
C LEU A 142 -4.30 -4.36 -7.92
N LEU A 143 -5.34 -3.54 -8.12
CA LEU A 143 -5.20 -2.14 -8.57
C LEU A 143 -4.50 -1.27 -7.51
N CYS A 144 -4.84 -1.45 -6.23
CA CYS A 144 -4.16 -0.76 -5.13
C CYS A 144 -2.71 -1.23 -4.97
N TRP A 145 -2.40 -2.49 -5.22
CA TRP A 145 -1.02 -2.98 -5.22
C TRP A 145 -0.22 -2.39 -6.38
N PHE A 146 -0.75 -2.38 -7.61
CA PHE A 146 -0.14 -1.75 -8.77
C PHE A 146 0.17 -0.28 -8.50
N GLN A 147 -0.80 0.46 -7.97
CA GLN A 147 -0.63 1.86 -7.59
C GLN A 147 0.47 2.02 -6.55
N SER A 148 0.47 1.24 -5.47
CA SER A 148 1.43 1.35 -4.38
C SER A 148 2.85 0.99 -4.84
N ALA A 149 3.00 -0.05 -5.66
CA ALA A 149 4.28 -0.46 -6.23
C ALA A 149 4.90 0.64 -7.11
N ALA A 150 4.12 1.21 -8.00
CA ALA A 150 4.56 2.31 -8.86
C ALA A 150 4.90 3.57 -8.05
N ALA A 151 4.10 3.90 -7.03
CA ALA A 151 4.35 5.02 -6.13
C ALA A 151 5.67 4.86 -5.35
N ILE A 152 5.99 3.66 -4.87
CA ILE A 152 7.28 3.37 -4.22
C ILE A 152 8.44 3.71 -5.16
N VAL A 153 8.43 3.15 -6.37
CA VAL A 153 9.50 3.37 -7.35
C VAL A 153 9.63 4.86 -7.70
N TYR A 154 8.51 5.56 -7.82
CA TYR A 154 8.49 7.00 -8.09
C TYR A 154 9.03 7.81 -6.91
N VAL A 155 8.68 7.47 -5.67
CA VAL A 155 9.22 8.15 -4.47
C VAL A 155 10.74 7.98 -4.38
N TYR A 156 11.27 6.80 -4.68
CA TYR A 156 12.72 6.59 -4.74
C TYR A 156 13.40 7.54 -5.75
N LEU A 157 12.83 7.66 -6.96
CA LEU A 157 13.30 8.64 -7.95
C LEU A 157 13.30 10.06 -7.39
N ARG A 158 12.19 10.49 -6.77
CA ARG A 158 12.06 11.86 -6.23
C ARG A 158 13.05 12.14 -5.09
N LEU A 159 13.30 11.16 -4.25
CA LEU A 159 14.29 11.27 -3.17
C LEU A 159 15.73 11.33 -3.70
N GLU A 160 16.04 10.60 -4.78
CA GLU A 160 17.32 10.67 -5.47
C GLU A 160 17.52 12.05 -6.13
N GLN A 161 16.53 12.53 -6.88
CA GLN A 161 16.54 13.86 -7.50
C GLN A 161 16.73 14.97 -6.46
N ARG A 162 16.11 14.86 -5.30
CA ARG A 162 16.20 15.85 -4.23
C ARG A 162 17.62 16.03 -3.69
N ARG A 163 18.44 14.98 -3.71
CA ARG A 163 19.83 14.98 -3.21
C ARG A 163 20.81 15.64 -4.18
N MET A 164 20.36 15.95 -5.39
CA MET A 164 21.24 16.57 -6.41
C MET A 164 21.48 18.03 -6.08
N SER A 165 22.70 18.49 -6.33
CA SER A 165 23.13 19.88 -6.15
C SER A 165 22.81 20.79 -7.36
N ALA A 166 22.57 20.18 -8.52
CA ALA A 166 22.28 20.89 -9.78
C ALA A 166 21.26 20.13 -10.62
N MET A 167 20.61 20.86 -11.53
CA MET A 167 19.64 20.26 -12.46
C MET A 167 20.35 19.28 -13.42
N PRO A 168 19.88 18.01 -13.48
CA PRO A 168 20.45 17.03 -14.40
C PRO A 168 20.11 17.34 -15.85
N THR A 169 20.98 16.91 -16.77
CA THR A 169 20.71 16.93 -18.22
C THR A 169 19.50 16.08 -18.57
N ARG A 170 18.84 16.34 -19.70
CA ARG A 170 17.67 15.59 -20.15
C ARG A 170 17.93 14.07 -20.25
N SER A 171 19.09 13.69 -20.78
CA SER A 171 19.49 12.28 -20.84
C SER A 171 19.58 11.64 -19.46
N ARG A 172 20.17 12.33 -18.47
CA ARG A 172 20.28 11.85 -17.11
C ARG A 172 18.91 11.79 -16.41
N GLN A 173 18.02 12.77 -16.65
CA GLN A 173 16.64 12.76 -16.13
C GLN A 173 15.91 11.49 -16.58
N TRP A 174 16.02 11.16 -17.88
CA TRP A 174 15.42 9.97 -18.44
C TRP A 174 16.04 8.68 -17.89
N ALA A 175 17.37 8.60 -17.83
CA ALA A 175 18.08 7.43 -17.30
C ALA A 175 17.66 7.12 -15.83
N MET A 176 17.50 8.15 -14.99
CA MET A 176 17.04 8.02 -13.62
C MET A 176 15.56 7.61 -13.55
N GLY A 177 14.73 8.24 -14.39
CA GLY A 177 13.27 8.10 -14.36
C GLY A 177 12.71 6.86 -15.03
N ARG A 178 13.50 6.17 -15.88
CA ARG A 178 13.02 5.07 -16.72
C ARG A 178 12.29 3.96 -15.95
N ARG A 179 12.75 3.62 -14.74
CA ARG A 179 12.10 2.61 -13.90
C ARG A 179 10.69 3.06 -13.48
N ALA A 180 10.57 4.30 -13.00
CA ALA A 180 9.28 4.84 -12.59
C ALA A 180 8.31 4.88 -13.79
N VAL A 181 8.76 5.36 -14.93
CA VAL A 181 7.95 5.38 -16.17
C VAL A 181 7.52 3.96 -16.56
N LEU A 182 8.43 2.99 -16.55
CA LEU A 182 8.10 1.59 -16.89
C LEU A 182 7.01 1.01 -15.98
N TYR A 183 7.11 1.21 -14.65
CA TYR A 183 6.08 0.72 -13.73
C TYR A 183 4.72 1.37 -13.98
N HIS A 184 4.67 2.68 -14.19
CA HIS A 184 3.42 3.38 -14.48
C HIS A 184 2.86 3.02 -15.86
N THR A 185 3.71 2.86 -16.88
CA THR A 185 3.29 2.40 -18.21
C THR A 185 2.74 0.98 -18.15
N PHE A 186 3.42 0.07 -17.42
CA PHE A 186 2.92 -1.29 -17.20
C PHE A 186 1.53 -1.27 -16.57
N ASN A 187 1.34 -0.50 -15.48
CA ASN A 187 0.04 -0.40 -14.81
C ASN A 187 -1.05 0.14 -15.72
N PHE A 188 -0.73 1.17 -16.52
CA PHE A 188 -1.67 1.74 -17.48
C PHE A 188 -2.04 0.72 -18.56
N VAL A 189 -1.06 0.06 -19.18
CA VAL A 189 -1.30 -0.94 -20.23
C VAL A 189 -2.04 -2.16 -19.67
N ALA A 190 -1.66 -2.64 -18.49
CA ALA A 190 -2.34 -3.76 -17.83
C ALA A 190 -3.80 -3.41 -17.50
N SER A 191 -4.06 -2.22 -16.97
CA SER A 191 -5.44 -1.77 -16.70
C SER A 191 -6.26 -1.62 -17.99
N LEU A 192 -5.64 -1.13 -19.08
CA LEU A 192 -6.29 -1.01 -20.38
C LEU A 192 -6.65 -2.40 -20.96
N ALA A 193 -5.72 -3.36 -20.88
CA ALA A 193 -5.96 -4.73 -21.35
C ALA A 193 -7.08 -5.41 -20.55
N LEU A 194 -7.08 -5.27 -19.22
CA LEU A 194 -8.12 -5.82 -18.35
C LEU A 194 -9.48 -5.15 -18.56
N SER A 195 -9.51 -3.87 -18.90
CA SER A 195 -10.75 -3.17 -19.26
C SER A 195 -11.26 -3.58 -20.64
N ALA A 196 -10.37 -3.79 -21.61
CA ALA A 196 -10.73 -4.28 -22.95
C ALA A 196 -11.35 -5.69 -22.91
N THR A 197 -10.89 -6.55 -21.97
CA THR A 197 -11.45 -7.88 -21.71
C THR A 197 -12.67 -7.87 -20.78
N ARG A 198 -13.17 -6.70 -20.39
CA ARG A 198 -14.32 -6.50 -19.49
C ARG A 198 -14.12 -7.09 -18.07
N VAL A 199 -12.88 -7.36 -17.67
CA VAL A 199 -12.54 -7.75 -16.29
C VAL A 199 -12.60 -6.54 -15.36
N LEU A 200 -12.24 -5.35 -15.88
CA LEU A 200 -12.31 -4.09 -15.16
C LEU A 200 -13.26 -3.11 -15.87
N PRO A 201 -13.84 -2.15 -15.13
CA PRO A 201 -14.57 -1.02 -15.71
C PRO A 201 -13.74 -0.27 -16.75
N SER A 202 -14.40 0.21 -17.81
CA SER A 202 -13.77 0.88 -18.94
C SER A 202 -13.00 2.16 -18.59
N LEU A 203 -13.37 2.82 -17.48
CA LEU A 203 -12.78 4.07 -17.03
C LEU A 203 -11.59 3.88 -16.08
N VAL A 204 -11.31 2.67 -15.57
CA VAL A 204 -10.18 2.39 -14.67
C VAL A 204 -8.82 2.83 -15.25
N PRO A 205 -8.53 2.66 -16.56
CA PRO A 205 -7.28 3.13 -17.13
C PRO A 205 -7.01 4.62 -16.98
N LEU A 206 -8.05 5.46 -16.84
CA LEU A 206 -7.88 6.90 -16.62
C LEU A 206 -7.16 7.23 -15.31
N ALA A 207 -7.41 6.44 -14.24
CA ALA A 207 -6.71 6.60 -12.98
C ALA A 207 -5.20 6.33 -13.14
N PHE A 208 -4.83 5.30 -13.90
CA PHE A 208 -3.43 4.98 -14.16
C PHE A 208 -2.78 5.91 -15.19
N ALA A 209 -3.54 6.43 -16.16
CA ALA A 209 -3.08 7.47 -17.09
C ALA A 209 -2.69 8.76 -16.35
N ALA A 210 -3.50 9.18 -15.38
CA ALA A 210 -3.19 10.33 -14.52
C ALA A 210 -1.89 10.12 -13.72
N MET A 211 -1.67 8.92 -13.17
CA MET A 211 -0.44 8.57 -12.48
C MET A 211 0.77 8.53 -13.41
N LEU A 212 0.62 8.00 -14.62
CA LEU A 212 1.68 8.01 -15.65
C LEU A 212 2.05 9.43 -16.04
N ALA A 213 1.06 10.30 -16.22
CA ALA A 213 1.30 11.72 -16.52
C ALA A 213 2.09 12.42 -15.40
N GLU A 214 1.73 12.16 -14.13
CA GLU A 214 2.49 12.70 -12.98
C GLU A 214 3.92 12.11 -12.91
N ALA A 215 4.10 10.83 -13.22
CA ALA A 215 5.42 10.22 -13.27
C ALA A 215 6.30 10.86 -14.36
N LEU A 216 5.77 11.05 -15.55
CA LEU A 216 6.45 11.73 -16.67
C LEU A 216 6.79 13.17 -16.28
N ARG A 217 5.85 13.91 -15.71
CA ARG A 217 6.08 15.25 -15.18
C ARG A 217 7.22 15.26 -14.17
N GLY A 218 7.24 14.31 -13.23
CA GLY A 218 8.28 14.21 -12.21
C GLY A 218 9.66 13.85 -12.75
N VAL A 219 9.73 13.11 -13.85
CA VAL A 219 10.99 12.84 -14.56
C VAL A 219 11.56 14.12 -15.15
N PHE A 220 10.74 14.90 -15.88
CA PHE A 220 11.18 16.10 -16.59
C PHE A 220 11.18 17.39 -15.74
N ARG A 221 10.64 17.33 -14.53
CA ARG A 221 10.72 18.39 -13.52
C ARG A 221 11.35 17.83 -12.23
N PRO A 222 12.68 17.62 -12.19
CA PRO A 222 13.37 17.04 -11.07
C PRO A 222 13.16 17.82 -9.76
N ALA A 223 13.07 17.10 -8.64
CA ALA A 223 12.80 17.64 -7.32
C ALA A 223 14.08 18.16 -6.63
N VAL A 224 14.99 18.81 -7.33
CA VAL A 224 16.24 19.33 -6.77
C VAL A 224 15.93 20.33 -5.65
N GLY A 225 16.46 20.09 -4.43
CA GLY A 225 16.28 20.97 -3.28
C GLY A 225 14.87 21.00 -2.66
N VAL A 226 13.90 20.24 -3.20
CA VAL A 226 12.52 20.22 -2.69
C VAL A 226 12.46 19.63 -1.27
N LYS A 227 11.69 20.22 -0.36
CA LYS A 227 11.51 19.73 1.01
C LYS A 227 10.80 18.35 1.00
N PRO A 228 11.20 17.38 1.87
CA PRO A 228 10.58 16.05 1.92
C PRO A 228 9.07 16.09 2.16
N GLN A 229 8.62 17.05 2.97
CA GLN A 229 7.20 17.23 3.29
C GLN A 229 6.36 17.51 2.05
N VAL A 230 6.88 18.35 1.12
CA VAL A 230 6.19 18.66 -0.14
C VAL A 230 6.06 17.40 -1.01
N LEU A 231 7.11 16.57 -1.08
CA LEU A 231 7.04 15.29 -1.80
C LEU A 231 6.01 14.36 -1.17
N GLY A 232 5.98 14.27 0.17
CA GLY A 232 5.00 13.47 0.89
C GLY A 232 3.56 13.92 0.63
N LEU A 233 3.29 15.22 0.76
CA LEU A 233 1.96 15.78 0.49
C LEU A 233 1.51 15.59 -0.96
N THR A 234 2.44 15.73 -1.92
CA THR A 234 2.13 15.46 -3.34
C THR A 234 1.73 13.99 -3.53
N GLN A 235 2.42 13.04 -2.88
CA GLN A 235 2.07 11.63 -2.97
C GLN A 235 0.72 11.30 -2.31
N VAL A 236 0.39 11.97 -1.21
CA VAL A 236 -0.95 11.86 -0.60
C VAL A 236 -2.01 12.35 -1.58
N ALA A 237 -1.81 13.53 -2.19
CA ALA A 237 -2.76 14.09 -3.17
C ALA A 237 -2.94 13.17 -4.39
N VAL A 238 -1.84 12.60 -4.92
CA VAL A 238 -1.88 11.63 -6.03
C VAL A 238 -2.65 10.37 -5.62
N THR A 239 -2.42 9.86 -4.41
CA THR A 239 -3.14 8.67 -3.91
C THR A 239 -4.63 8.95 -3.73
N VAL A 240 -4.99 10.11 -3.19
CA VAL A 240 -6.40 10.52 -3.06
C VAL A 240 -7.04 10.66 -4.44
N GLY A 241 -6.37 11.32 -5.39
CA GLY A 241 -6.84 11.43 -6.77
C GLY A 241 -7.05 10.07 -7.44
N PHE A 242 -6.11 9.13 -7.23
CA PHE A 242 -6.26 7.76 -7.72
C PHE A 242 -7.50 7.07 -7.14
N VAL A 243 -7.69 7.13 -5.80
CA VAL A 243 -8.85 6.51 -5.13
C VAL A 243 -10.15 7.10 -5.66
N VAL A 244 -10.23 8.42 -5.78
CA VAL A 244 -11.41 9.11 -6.32
C VAL A 244 -11.71 8.64 -7.75
N LEU A 245 -10.72 8.66 -8.64
CA LEU A 245 -10.89 8.22 -10.04
C LEU A 245 -11.27 6.74 -10.12
N LEU A 246 -10.69 5.89 -9.27
CA LEU A 246 -11.03 4.48 -9.20
C LEU A 246 -12.49 4.24 -8.79
N VAL A 247 -12.93 4.92 -7.72
CA VAL A 247 -14.33 4.83 -7.24
C VAL A 247 -15.30 5.31 -8.32
N PHE A 248 -15.01 6.45 -8.96
CA PHE A 248 -15.83 6.95 -10.06
C PHE A 248 -15.87 5.99 -11.25
N ALA A 249 -14.73 5.39 -11.61
CA ALA A 249 -14.68 4.41 -12.70
C ALA A 249 -15.61 3.22 -12.48
N TYR A 250 -15.70 2.72 -11.24
CA TYR A 250 -16.62 1.63 -10.90
C TYR A 250 -18.10 2.06 -10.78
N ARG A 251 -18.35 3.35 -10.61
CA ARG A 251 -19.71 3.88 -10.48
C ARG A 251 -20.36 4.23 -11.80
N LEU A 252 -19.55 4.64 -12.77
CA LEU A 252 -20.03 5.10 -14.09
C LEU A 252 -19.99 4.00 -15.16
N SER A 253 -19.59 2.79 -14.78
CA SER A 253 -19.57 1.60 -15.63
C SER A 253 -20.60 0.62 -15.15
#